data_d4ede85e1eed24e567ddfb58b32066b2
#
_entry.id   d4ede85e1eed24e567ddfb58b32066b2
#
_cell.length_a   1.000
_cell.length_b   1.000
_cell.length_c   1.000
_cell.angle_alpha   90.00
_cell.angle_beta   90.00
_cell.angle_gamma   90.00
#
_symmetry.space_group_name_H-M   'P 1'
#
loop_
_entity.id
_entity.type
_entity.pdbx_description
1 polymer ?
#
loop_
_entity_poly.entity_id
_entity_poly.type
_entity_poly.pdbx_seq_one_letter_code
_entity_poly.pdbx_strand_id
1 'polypeptide(L)'
;GDTVLDPFLGSGTTVKAALDLGRNAVGYEISEEFFELIQGKIEIKNRLPFHDIKIIRRQDIFVEKHYNKYSPKIQDAIPQSDSLGNDYKPIVSNKVIEIIDHETMKLNNGQLIKFLGVNIDRPKETFEYLNNYILGKNVLIKESGKGITKNNKLSVYVYTKNKIFINTYLIKSGLGSPDRKVEHKYKKKFDKIMRERDKTYAK
;
A
#
# COMPACT_ATOMS: atom_id res chain seq x y z
N GLY A 1 -20.21 -17.59 -13.71
CA GLY A 1 -19.50 -16.40 -13.21
C GLY A 1 -18.36 -16.76 -12.31
N ASP A 2 -17.41 -15.86 -12.13
CA ASP A 2 -16.24 -16.11 -11.28
C ASP A 2 -16.66 -16.17 -9.81
N THR A 3 -15.90 -16.89 -9.00
CA THR A 3 -16.10 -17.01 -7.56
C THR A 3 -14.96 -16.30 -6.84
N VAL A 4 -15.29 -15.38 -5.93
CA VAL A 4 -14.34 -14.69 -5.06
C VAL A 4 -14.22 -15.47 -3.76
N LEU A 5 -13.00 -15.78 -3.34
CA LEU A 5 -12.71 -16.40 -2.06
C LEU A 5 -12.03 -15.39 -1.14
N ASP A 6 -12.59 -15.20 0.05
CA ASP A 6 -12.01 -14.39 1.12
C ASP A 6 -11.83 -15.24 2.38
N PRO A 7 -10.61 -15.72 2.67
CA PRO A 7 -10.35 -16.57 3.82
C PRO A 7 -10.30 -15.80 5.15
N PHE A 8 -10.36 -14.48 5.12
CA PHE A 8 -10.33 -13.58 6.30
C PHE A 8 -11.42 -12.51 6.15
N LEU A 9 -12.66 -12.96 6.13
CA LEU A 9 -13.82 -12.17 5.72
C LEU A 9 -14.03 -10.87 6.52
N GLY A 10 -13.68 -10.88 7.81
CA GLY A 10 -13.91 -9.74 8.70
C GLY A 10 -15.37 -9.29 8.64
N SER A 11 -15.61 -8.02 8.37
CA SER A 11 -16.97 -7.47 8.29
C SER A 11 -17.75 -7.79 7.01
N GLY A 12 -17.25 -8.66 6.11
CA GLY A 12 -17.96 -9.12 4.92
C GLY A 12 -17.92 -8.18 3.71
N THR A 13 -17.04 -7.20 3.69
CA THR A 13 -16.98 -6.20 2.61
C THR A 13 -16.66 -6.82 1.24
N THR A 14 -15.75 -7.80 1.20
CA THR A 14 -15.37 -8.49 -0.04
C THR A 14 -16.53 -9.27 -0.63
N VAL A 15 -17.24 -10.04 0.21
CA VAL A 15 -18.42 -10.81 -0.23
C VAL A 15 -19.50 -9.87 -0.71
N LYS A 16 -19.77 -8.78 0.01
CA LYS A 16 -20.74 -7.78 -0.43
C LYS A 16 -20.39 -7.22 -1.81
N ALA A 17 -19.15 -6.80 -2.00
CA ALA A 17 -18.70 -6.25 -3.29
C ALA A 17 -18.83 -7.27 -4.43
N ALA A 18 -18.50 -8.54 -4.19
CA ALA A 18 -18.66 -9.61 -5.17
C ALA A 18 -20.15 -9.80 -5.55
N LEU A 19 -21.02 -9.81 -4.56
CA LEU A 19 -22.47 -9.93 -4.79
C LEU A 19 -23.05 -8.72 -5.54
N ASP A 20 -22.63 -7.50 -5.21
CA ASP A 20 -23.05 -6.27 -5.90
C ASP A 20 -22.63 -6.29 -7.39
N LEU A 21 -21.55 -7.00 -7.72
CA LEU A 21 -21.05 -7.20 -9.08
C LEU A 21 -21.60 -8.46 -9.78
N GLY A 22 -22.59 -9.13 -9.18
CA GLY A 22 -23.18 -10.36 -9.73
C GLY A 22 -22.19 -11.54 -9.78
N ARG A 23 -21.23 -11.61 -8.85
CA ARG A 23 -20.26 -12.69 -8.72
C ARG A 23 -20.63 -13.61 -7.58
N ASN A 24 -20.13 -14.85 -7.64
CA ASN A 24 -20.19 -15.75 -6.50
C ASN A 24 -19.13 -15.36 -5.48
N ALA A 25 -19.38 -15.64 -4.20
CA ALA A 25 -18.39 -15.42 -3.16
C ALA A 25 -18.45 -16.50 -2.08
N VAL A 26 -17.28 -16.83 -1.54
CA VAL A 26 -17.08 -17.69 -0.38
C VAL A 26 -16.20 -16.94 0.60
N GLY A 27 -16.64 -16.78 1.84
CA GLY A 27 -15.87 -16.11 2.88
C GLY A 27 -15.78 -16.96 4.14
N TYR A 28 -14.67 -16.86 4.84
CA TYR A 28 -14.45 -17.50 6.13
C TYR A 28 -14.14 -16.43 7.18
N GLU A 29 -14.80 -16.53 8.33
CA GLU A 29 -14.53 -15.69 9.49
C GLU A 29 -14.52 -16.56 10.74
N ILE A 30 -13.52 -16.37 11.60
CA ILE A 30 -13.34 -17.12 12.84
C ILE A 30 -13.93 -16.39 14.04
N SER A 31 -13.99 -15.06 14.00
CA SER A 31 -14.53 -14.25 15.11
C SER A 31 -16.03 -14.10 15.00
N GLU A 32 -16.75 -14.55 16.03
CA GLU A 32 -18.20 -14.40 16.10
C GLU A 32 -18.65 -12.92 16.16
N GLU A 33 -17.80 -12.03 16.64
CA GLU A 33 -18.09 -10.58 16.72
C GLU A 33 -18.46 -9.97 15.37
N PHE A 34 -17.92 -10.52 14.28
CA PHE A 34 -18.23 -10.07 12.92
C PHE A 34 -19.53 -10.61 12.35
N PHE A 35 -20.15 -11.59 13.02
CA PHE A 35 -21.31 -12.29 12.46
C PHE A 35 -22.47 -11.34 12.13
N GLU A 36 -22.86 -10.48 13.09
CA GLU A 36 -23.94 -9.53 12.90
C GLU A 36 -23.62 -8.49 11.80
N LEU A 37 -22.36 -8.05 11.73
CA LEU A 37 -21.88 -7.13 10.70
C LEU A 37 -21.92 -7.76 9.31
N ILE A 38 -21.50 -9.03 9.21
CA ILE A 38 -21.56 -9.81 7.97
C ILE A 38 -23.02 -9.94 7.55
N GLN A 39 -23.88 -10.42 8.45
CA GLN A 39 -25.30 -10.63 8.19
C GLN A 39 -25.97 -9.33 7.73
N GLY A 40 -25.80 -8.23 8.44
CA GLY A 40 -26.34 -6.93 8.07
C GLY A 40 -25.88 -6.42 6.70
N LYS A 41 -24.63 -6.72 6.30
CA LYS A 41 -24.12 -6.35 4.97
C LYS A 41 -24.62 -7.25 3.86
N ILE A 42 -24.82 -8.54 4.17
CA ILE A 42 -25.25 -9.54 3.20
C ILE A 42 -26.79 -9.58 3.05
N GLU A 43 -27.57 -9.29 4.08
CA GLU A 43 -29.04 -9.30 4.08
C GLU A 43 -29.71 -8.06 3.49
N ILE A 44 -29.01 -7.26 2.68
CA ILE A 44 -29.58 -6.03 2.11
C ILE A 44 -30.86 -6.35 1.36
N LYS A 45 -31.96 -5.71 1.79
CA LYS A 45 -33.36 -5.90 1.37
C LYS A 45 -33.69 -5.70 -0.12
N ASN A 46 -32.73 -5.35 -0.97
CA ASN A 46 -32.92 -5.07 -2.40
C ASN A 46 -32.06 -5.95 -3.30
N ARG A 47 -32.01 -7.27 -3.04
CA ARG A 47 -31.25 -8.18 -3.87
C ARG A 47 -32.01 -8.63 -5.10
N LEU A 48 -31.24 -8.74 -6.21
CA LEU A 48 -31.72 -9.45 -7.38
C LEU A 48 -32.08 -10.90 -6.98
N PRO A 49 -33.18 -11.47 -7.51
CA PRO A 49 -33.74 -12.75 -7.04
C PRO A 49 -32.89 -13.98 -7.30
N PHE A 50 -31.62 -13.81 -7.66
CA PHE A 50 -30.73 -14.90 -8.10
C PHE A 50 -29.59 -15.22 -7.12
N HIS A 51 -29.54 -14.60 -5.95
CA HIS A 51 -28.48 -14.87 -4.98
C HIS A 51 -29.00 -15.80 -3.89
N ASP A 52 -28.50 -17.02 -3.89
CA ASP A 52 -28.69 -17.97 -2.79
C ASP A 52 -27.55 -17.77 -1.78
N ILE A 53 -27.89 -17.35 -0.55
CA ILE A 53 -26.90 -17.12 0.51
C ILE A 53 -27.05 -18.19 1.55
N LYS A 54 -25.98 -18.95 1.71
CA LYS A 54 -25.89 -19.98 2.75
C LYS A 54 -24.85 -19.57 3.78
N ILE A 55 -25.30 -19.33 5.01
CA ILE A 55 -24.43 -19.11 6.16
C ILE A 55 -24.31 -20.43 6.92
N ILE A 56 -23.10 -20.94 7.06
CA ILE A 56 -22.83 -22.17 7.76
C ILE A 56 -22.03 -21.83 9.01
N ARG A 57 -22.64 -21.96 10.18
CA ARG A 57 -21.92 -21.98 11.45
C ARG A 57 -21.35 -23.38 11.63
N ARG A 58 -20.04 -23.50 11.69
CA ARG A 58 -19.42 -24.70 12.21
C ARG A 58 -19.53 -24.62 13.75
N GLN A 59 -20.52 -25.27 14.31
CA GLN A 59 -20.45 -25.65 15.69
C GLN A 59 -19.27 -26.61 15.84
N ASP A 60 -18.43 -26.39 16.83
CA ASP A 60 -17.19 -27.09 17.10
C ASP A 60 -17.27 -28.58 16.76
N ILE A 61 -16.85 -28.93 15.57
CA ILE A 61 -16.31 -30.24 15.39
C ILE A 61 -14.95 -30.14 16.08
N PHE A 62 -14.89 -30.47 17.36
CA PHE A 62 -13.66 -30.87 17.99
C PHE A 62 -13.15 -32.11 17.22
N VAL A 63 -12.52 -31.83 16.11
CA VAL A 63 -11.59 -32.78 15.56
C VAL A 63 -10.44 -32.68 16.55
N GLU A 64 -10.40 -33.62 17.51
CA GLU A 64 -9.17 -34.01 18.18
C GLU A 64 -8.18 -34.55 17.11
N LYS A 65 -7.89 -33.74 16.12
CA LYS A 65 -6.73 -33.92 15.34
C LYS A 65 -5.61 -33.39 16.20
N HIS A 66 -4.72 -34.29 16.55
CA HIS A 66 -3.38 -33.97 16.98
C HIS A 66 -2.77 -32.96 15.98
N TYR A 67 -3.19 -31.71 16.05
CA TYR A 67 -2.32 -30.66 15.62
C TYR A 67 -1.14 -30.77 16.57
N ASN A 68 -0.06 -31.39 16.11
CA ASN A 68 1.23 -31.07 16.68
C ASN A 68 1.20 -29.59 16.86
N LYS A 69 1.15 -29.15 18.12
CA LYS A 69 1.04 -27.74 18.49
C LYS A 69 2.28 -27.08 17.89
N TYR A 70 2.16 -26.65 16.64
CA TYR A 70 3.20 -25.88 16.01
C TYR A 70 3.25 -24.58 16.80
N SER A 71 4.14 -24.56 17.78
CA SER A 71 4.57 -23.32 18.39
C SER A 71 5.61 -22.73 17.44
N PRO A 72 5.27 -21.71 16.66
CA PRO A 72 6.27 -21.07 15.82
C PRO A 72 7.36 -20.58 16.76
N LYS A 73 8.53 -21.19 16.68
CA LYS A 73 9.71 -20.65 17.35
C LYS A 73 9.93 -19.30 16.69
N ILE A 74 10.21 -18.27 17.48
CA ILE A 74 10.55 -16.93 16.95
C ILE A 74 11.65 -17.01 15.88
N GLN A 75 12.54 -18.02 16.00
CA GLN A 75 13.56 -18.38 15.02
C GLN A 75 13.01 -18.79 13.64
N ASP A 76 11.80 -19.36 13.57
CA ASP A 76 11.17 -19.75 12.30
C ASP A 76 10.54 -18.53 11.59
N ALA A 77 10.31 -17.45 12.32
CA ALA A 77 9.79 -16.19 11.79
C ALA A 77 10.92 -15.23 11.36
N ILE A 78 12.17 -15.57 11.60
CA ILE A 78 13.31 -14.86 11.02
C ILE A 78 13.36 -15.28 9.54
N PRO A 79 13.14 -14.35 8.57
CA PRO A 79 13.37 -14.67 7.17
C PRO A 79 14.77 -15.27 7.09
N GLN A 80 14.91 -16.43 6.46
CA GLN A 80 16.23 -16.98 6.18
C GLN A 80 16.96 -15.97 5.31
N SER A 81 17.67 -15.05 5.96
CA SER A 81 18.43 -13.98 5.33
C SER A 81 19.78 -14.45 4.79
N ASP A 82 20.03 -15.75 4.85
CA ASP A 82 21.33 -16.33 4.49
C ASP A 82 21.63 -16.27 2.98
N SER A 83 20.64 -15.89 2.17
CA SER A 83 20.83 -15.61 0.74
C SER A 83 20.78 -14.13 0.36
N LEU A 84 20.41 -13.27 1.29
CA LEU A 84 20.46 -11.82 1.13
C LEU A 84 21.62 -11.34 2.01
N GLY A 85 22.78 -11.17 1.41
CA GLY A 85 23.99 -10.71 2.07
C GLY A 85 23.74 -9.63 3.12
N ASN A 86 24.69 -9.39 4.01
CA ASN A 86 24.71 -8.52 5.19
C ASN A 86 24.19 -7.07 5.05
N ASP A 87 23.38 -6.77 4.02
CA ASP A 87 22.83 -5.47 3.69
C ASP A 87 21.35 -5.27 4.12
N TYR A 88 20.82 -6.12 5.02
CA TYR A 88 19.52 -5.82 5.62
C TYR A 88 19.66 -4.63 6.58
N LYS A 89 19.63 -3.44 6.01
CA LYS A 89 19.39 -2.23 6.80
C LYS A 89 17.91 -2.27 7.22
N PRO A 90 17.62 -2.25 8.53
CA PRO A 90 16.23 -2.18 8.97
C PRO A 90 15.56 -1.00 8.29
N ILE A 91 14.32 -1.21 7.80
CA ILE A 91 13.53 -0.15 7.18
C ILE A 91 13.20 0.84 8.29
N VAL A 92 14.00 1.88 8.42
CA VAL A 92 13.77 2.94 9.41
C VAL A 92 12.54 3.72 8.96
N SER A 93 11.47 3.59 9.72
CA SER A 93 10.27 4.41 9.53
C SER A 93 10.59 5.82 10.03
N ASN A 94 10.61 6.79 9.12
CA ASN A 94 10.87 8.18 9.45
C ASN A 94 9.55 8.97 9.40
N LYS A 95 9.28 9.79 10.43
CA LYS A 95 8.12 10.67 10.45
C LYS A 95 8.46 11.97 9.73
N VAL A 96 7.62 12.41 8.82
CA VAL A 96 7.73 13.75 8.21
C VAL A 96 7.19 14.76 9.21
N ILE A 97 8.04 15.66 9.68
CA ILE A 97 7.69 16.66 10.71
C ILE A 97 7.45 18.05 10.13
N GLU A 98 7.94 18.31 8.92
CA GLU A 98 7.83 19.61 8.28
C GLU A 98 7.87 19.48 6.76
N ILE A 99 7.05 20.23 6.03
CA ILE A 99 7.13 20.41 4.58
C ILE A 99 7.76 21.79 4.34
N ILE A 100 9.01 21.82 3.88
CA ILE A 100 9.77 23.05 3.70
C ILE A 100 9.34 23.76 2.42
N ASP A 101 9.23 22.98 1.34
CA ASP A 101 8.79 23.44 0.02
C ASP A 101 8.12 22.30 -0.75
N HIS A 102 7.73 22.54 -1.99
CA HIS A 102 7.04 21.56 -2.86
C HIS A 102 7.85 20.32 -3.19
N GLU A 103 9.16 20.28 -2.95
CA GLU A 103 10.01 19.10 -3.19
C GLU A 103 10.77 18.63 -1.96
N THR A 104 10.81 19.44 -0.87
CA THR A 104 11.67 19.21 0.30
C THR A 104 10.85 18.98 1.56
N MET A 105 11.15 17.90 2.25
CA MET A 105 10.55 17.53 3.51
C MET A 105 11.63 17.30 4.57
N LYS A 106 11.30 17.58 5.84
CA LYS A 106 12.15 17.31 6.98
C LYS A 106 11.63 16.13 7.77
N LEU A 107 12.51 15.21 8.09
CA LEU A 107 12.22 14.05 8.90
C LEU A 107 12.49 14.31 10.38
N ASN A 108 11.92 13.47 11.24
CA ASN A 108 12.06 13.55 12.69
C ASN A 108 13.52 13.41 13.20
N ASN A 109 14.41 12.85 12.39
CA ASN A 109 15.85 12.78 12.66
C ASN A 109 16.62 14.02 12.16
N GLY A 110 15.91 15.07 11.70
CA GLY A 110 16.49 16.31 11.17
C GLY A 110 16.92 16.25 9.69
N GLN A 111 16.92 15.06 9.07
CA GLN A 111 17.34 14.89 7.67
C GLN A 111 16.37 15.58 6.72
N LEU A 112 16.91 16.36 5.79
CA LEU A 112 16.17 16.92 4.67
C LEU A 112 16.16 15.92 3.51
N ILE A 113 14.98 15.63 2.98
CA ILE A 113 14.81 14.73 1.84
C ILE A 113 14.08 15.41 0.70
N LYS A 114 14.37 14.94 -0.53
CA LYS A 114 13.62 15.32 -1.73
C LYS A 114 13.36 14.11 -2.63
N PHE A 115 12.46 14.26 -3.58
CA PHE A 115 12.08 13.18 -4.49
C PHE A 115 13.16 12.90 -5.52
N LEU A 116 13.69 11.69 -5.54
CA LEU A 116 14.64 11.26 -6.56
C LEU A 116 13.93 10.98 -7.89
N GLY A 117 14.44 11.57 -8.96
CA GLY A 117 13.97 11.33 -10.33
C GLY A 117 12.64 11.97 -10.68
N VAL A 118 12.18 12.97 -9.93
CA VAL A 118 10.95 13.71 -10.19
C VAL A 118 11.24 15.20 -10.17
N ASN A 119 10.83 15.90 -11.23
CA ASN A 119 10.70 17.35 -11.28
C ASN A 119 9.27 17.71 -10.91
N ILE A 120 9.08 18.75 -10.12
CA ILE A 120 7.75 19.20 -9.72
C ILE A 120 7.25 20.23 -10.75
N ASP A 121 6.16 19.91 -11.42
CA ASP A 121 5.56 20.76 -12.46
C ASP A 121 4.50 21.71 -11.90
N ARG A 122 3.85 21.32 -10.78
CA ARG A 122 2.80 22.09 -10.10
C ARG A 122 3.16 22.33 -8.63
N PRO A 123 4.00 23.35 -8.35
CA PRO A 123 4.53 23.57 -7.01
C PRO A 123 3.47 23.80 -5.92
N LYS A 124 2.45 24.62 -6.20
CA LYS A 124 1.40 24.95 -5.23
C LYS A 124 0.58 23.72 -4.84
N GLU A 125 0.06 23.01 -5.85
CA GLU A 125 -0.76 21.81 -5.63
C GLU A 125 0.05 20.68 -4.99
N THR A 126 1.34 20.57 -5.32
CA THR A 126 2.23 19.59 -4.68
C THR A 126 2.46 19.94 -3.22
N PHE A 127 2.69 21.20 -2.88
CA PHE A 127 2.85 21.63 -1.51
C PHE A 127 1.59 21.38 -0.67
N GLU A 128 0.41 21.66 -1.19
CA GLU A 128 -0.87 21.34 -0.57
C GLU A 128 -1.05 19.83 -0.38
N TYR A 129 -0.74 19.04 -1.40
CA TYR A 129 -0.79 17.58 -1.31
C TYR A 129 0.12 17.06 -0.19
N LEU A 130 1.36 17.53 -0.11
CA LEU A 130 2.31 17.09 0.92
C LEU A 130 1.84 17.47 2.32
N ASN A 131 1.29 18.66 2.52
CA ASN A 131 0.75 19.08 3.80
C ASN A 131 -0.47 18.25 4.21
N ASN A 132 -1.39 17.99 3.30
CA ASN A 132 -2.64 17.30 3.62
C ASN A 132 -2.44 15.78 3.82
N TYR A 133 -1.50 15.16 3.10
CA TYR A 133 -1.42 13.70 3.06
C TYR A 133 -0.11 13.11 3.59
N ILE A 134 0.97 13.88 3.67
CA ILE A 134 2.30 13.39 4.04
C ILE A 134 2.81 13.98 5.35
N LEU A 135 2.51 15.23 5.66
CA LEU A 135 2.89 15.85 6.92
C LEU A 135 2.37 15.05 8.13
N GLY A 136 3.23 14.80 9.09
CA GLY A 136 2.92 14.03 10.30
C GLY A 136 2.83 12.51 10.08
N LYS A 137 2.99 12.00 8.86
CA LYS A 137 2.94 10.57 8.56
C LYS A 137 4.30 9.91 8.63
N ASN A 138 4.29 8.62 8.93
CA ASN A 138 5.47 7.78 8.81
C ASN A 138 5.68 7.39 7.34
N VAL A 139 6.88 7.60 6.84
CA VAL A 139 7.30 7.25 5.49
C VAL A 139 8.47 6.28 5.52
N LEU A 140 8.54 5.43 4.52
CA LEU A 140 9.68 4.58 4.24
C LEU A 140 10.50 5.24 3.15
N ILE A 141 11.79 5.42 3.39
CA ILE A 141 12.70 5.99 2.40
C ILE A 141 13.66 4.91 1.87
N LYS A 142 13.90 4.95 0.57
CA LYS A 142 14.92 4.11 -0.07
C LYS A 142 15.89 5.00 -0.82
N GLU A 143 17.15 4.85 -0.49
CA GLU A 143 18.25 5.51 -1.18
C GLU A 143 18.59 4.76 -2.47
N SER A 144 19.09 5.46 -3.47
CA SER A 144 19.63 4.88 -4.70
C SER A 144 21.13 4.78 -4.58
N GLY A 145 21.65 3.75 -3.90
CA GLY A 145 23.02 3.29 -3.86
C GLY A 145 24.15 4.30 -3.54
N LYS A 146 24.16 5.46 -4.16
CA LYS A 146 24.98 6.62 -3.79
C LYS A 146 24.03 7.73 -3.40
N GLY A 147 23.87 7.97 -2.11
CA GLY A 147 23.05 9.08 -1.60
C GLY A 147 23.50 10.37 -2.28
N ILE A 148 22.71 10.85 -3.24
CA ILE A 148 23.02 12.10 -3.92
C ILE A 148 22.59 13.22 -2.98
N THR A 149 23.54 13.65 -2.15
CA THR A 149 23.36 14.84 -1.32
C THR A 149 23.72 16.06 -2.15
N LYS A 150 22.73 16.85 -2.52
CA LYS A 150 22.91 18.18 -3.08
C LYS A 150 22.40 19.17 -2.04
N ASN A 151 23.21 20.10 -1.58
CA ASN A 151 22.83 21.12 -0.57
C ASN A 151 22.24 20.52 0.73
N ASN A 152 22.88 19.52 1.28
CA ASN A 152 22.44 18.82 2.51
C ASN A 152 21.05 18.15 2.43
N LYS A 153 20.49 18.00 1.22
CA LYS A 153 19.22 17.33 0.96
C LYS A 153 19.47 15.96 0.34
N LEU A 154 18.93 14.92 0.94
CA LEU A 154 19.06 13.55 0.44
C LEU A 154 17.97 13.26 -0.61
N SER A 155 18.38 12.86 -1.81
CA SER A 155 17.44 12.46 -2.88
C SER A 155 17.03 11.00 -2.70
N VAL A 156 15.73 10.73 -2.48
CA VAL A 156 15.22 9.41 -2.09
C VAL A 156 13.95 9.02 -2.81
N TYR A 157 13.66 7.74 -2.78
CA TYR A 157 12.35 7.21 -3.07
C TYR A 157 11.53 7.17 -1.79
N VAL A 158 10.34 7.79 -1.81
CA VAL A 158 9.46 7.92 -0.65
C VAL A 158 8.24 7.02 -0.81
N TYR A 159 7.95 6.24 0.23
CA TYR A 159 6.77 5.38 0.29
C TYR A 159 5.99 5.69 1.57
N THR A 160 4.68 5.66 1.51
CA THR A 160 3.85 5.65 2.70
C THR A 160 3.95 4.30 3.43
N LYS A 161 3.45 4.24 4.67
CA LYS A 161 3.33 2.97 5.42
C LYS A 161 2.53 1.92 4.63
N ASN A 162 1.52 2.34 3.87
CA ASN A 162 0.70 1.46 3.02
C ASN A 162 1.35 1.15 1.66
N LYS A 163 2.67 1.32 1.55
CA LYS A 163 3.48 1.03 0.35
C LYS A 163 3.11 1.85 -0.90
N ILE A 164 2.40 2.96 -0.76
CA ILE A 164 2.17 3.89 -1.88
C ILE A 164 3.49 4.57 -2.22
N PHE A 165 3.94 4.43 -3.47
CA PHE A 165 5.16 5.04 -3.98
C PHE A 165 4.90 6.49 -4.40
N ILE A 166 5.26 7.46 -3.55
CA ILE A 166 4.93 8.88 -3.74
C ILE A 166 5.55 9.46 -5.00
N ASN A 167 6.83 9.15 -5.29
CA ASN A 167 7.47 9.62 -6.54
C ASN A 167 6.65 9.24 -7.78
N THR A 168 6.14 8.01 -7.83
CA THR A 168 5.28 7.53 -8.92
C THR A 168 3.93 8.24 -8.92
N TYR A 169 3.35 8.46 -7.75
CA TYR A 169 2.07 9.16 -7.60
C TYR A 169 2.16 10.58 -8.16
N LEU A 170 3.21 11.34 -7.83
CA LEU A 170 3.40 12.70 -8.33
C LEU A 170 3.43 12.76 -9.86
N ILE A 171 4.09 11.80 -10.52
CA ILE A 171 4.10 11.71 -11.98
C ILE A 171 2.72 11.34 -12.53
N LYS A 172 2.08 10.33 -11.94
CA LYS A 172 0.79 9.83 -12.41
C LYS A 172 -0.32 10.86 -12.26
N SER A 173 -0.32 11.65 -11.19
CA SER A 173 -1.30 12.71 -10.92
C SER A 173 -1.04 14.00 -11.70
N GLY A 174 0.08 14.11 -12.44
CA GLY A 174 0.45 15.31 -13.16
C GLY A 174 1.02 16.43 -12.28
N LEU A 175 1.32 16.14 -11.01
CA LEU A 175 1.99 17.08 -10.12
C LEU A 175 3.49 17.22 -10.46
N GLY A 176 4.05 16.22 -11.13
CA GLY A 176 5.44 16.21 -11.56
C GLY A 176 5.68 15.39 -12.81
N SER A 177 6.90 15.46 -13.30
CA SER A 177 7.41 14.75 -14.48
C SER A 177 8.73 14.03 -14.16
N PRO A 178 9.12 13.01 -14.96
CA PRO A 178 10.40 12.34 -14.78
C PRO A 178 11.59 13.29 -14.96
N ASP A 179 12.51 13.30 -14.00
CA ASP A 179 13.81 13.96 -14.17
C ASP A 179 14.72 13.10 -15.05
N ARG A 180 14.85 13.48 -16.30
CA ARG A 180 15.66 12.77 -17.29
C ARG A 180 17.16 12.99 -17.13
N LYS A 181 17.58 14.00 -16.35
CA LYS A 181 19.00 14.34 -16.15
C LYS A 181 19.67 13.43 -15.12
N VAL A 182 18.88 12.80 -14.25
CA VAL A 182 19.38 11.94 -13.18
C VAL A 182 19.24 10.48 -13.57
N GLU A 183 20.34 9.72 -13.50
CA GLU A 183 20.29 8.27 -13.64
C GLU A 183 19.87 7.62 -12.32
N HIS A 184 18.80 6.79 -12.39
CA HIS A 184 18.25 6.11 -11.22
C HIS A 184 17.48 4.84 -11.61
N LYS A 185 17.28 3.93 -10.64
CA LYS A 185 16.68 2.62 -10.84
C LYS A 185 15.32 2.64 -11.56
N TYR A 186 14.47 3.63 -11.32
CA TYR A 186 13.10 3.69 -11.83
C TYR A 186 12.91 4.60 -13.03
N LYS A 187 13.97 5.10 -13.66
CA LYS A 187 13.91 6.03 -14.81
C LYS A 187 12.97 5.54 -15.92
N LYS A 188 13.20 4.32 -16.42
CA LYS A 188 12.36 3.71 -17.46
C LYS A 188 10.89 3.57 -17.04
N LYS A 189 10.65 3.24 -15.76
CA LYS A 189 9.30 3.11 -15.21
C LYS A 189 8.60 4.47 -15.15
N PHE A 190 9.29 5.52 -14.74
CA PHE A 190 8.75 6.87 -14.67
C PHE A 190 8.36 7.41 -16.04
N ASP A 191 9.23 7.23 -17.04
CA ASP A 191 8.93 7.58 -18.43
C ASP A 191 7.71 6.83 -18.98
N LYS A 192 7.57 5.55 -18.67
CA LYS A 192 6.40 4.76 -19.08
C LYS A 192 5.11 5.32 -18.47
N ILE A 193 5.11 5.60 -17.16
CA ILE A 193 3.95 6.16 -16.46
C ILE A 193 3.52 7.50 -17.04
N MET A 194 4.49 8.39 -17.34
CA MET A 194 4.19 9.66 -17.98
C MET A 194 3.51 9.48 -19.33
N ARG A 195 4.06 8.60 -20.19
CA ARG A 195 3.45 8.31 -21.51
C ARG A 195 2.04 7.73 -21.40
N GLU A 196 1.78 6.87 -20.42
CA GLU A 196 0.46 6.29 -20.18
C GLU A 196 -0.53 7.36 -19.71
N ARG A 197 -0.11 8.23 -18.78
CA ARG A 197 -0.88 9.39 -18.34
C ARG A 197 -1.28 10.28 -19.51
N ASP A 198 -0.30 10.71 -20.31
CA ASP A 198 -0.51 11.66 -21.41
C ASP A 198 -1.47 11.10 -22.48
N LYS A 199 -1.44 9.78 -22.74
CA LYS A 199 -2.42 9.11 -23.61
C LYS A 199 -3.85 9.12 -23.05
N THR A 200 -3.99 9.12 -21.74
CA THR A 200 -5.32 9.14 -21.07
C THR A 200 -5.95 10.52 -21.14
N TYR A 201 -5.16 11.57 -21.09
CA TYR A 201 -5.65 12.95 -21.16
C TYR A 201 -5.77 13.50 -22.60
N ALA A 202 -5.27 12.76 -23.62
CA ALA A 202 -5.38 13.12 -25.02
C ALA A 202 -6.65 12.56 -25.71
N LYS A 203 -7.50 11.87 -24.98
CA LYS A 203 -8.83 11.43 -25.38
C LYS A 203 -9.92 12.29 -24.74
#